data_2d86df8cf00fe04a3b7edd2e6bcf7ed6
#
_entry.id   2d86df8cf00fe04a3b7edd2e6bcf7ed6
#
_cell.length_a   1.000
_cell.length_b   1.000
_cell.length_c   1.000
_cell.angle_alpha   90.00
_cell.angle_beta   90.00
_cell.angle_gamma   90.00
#
_symmetry.space_group_name_H-M   'P 1'
#
loop_
_entity.id
_entity.type
_entity.pdbx_description
1 polymer ?
#
loop_
_entity_poly.entity_id
_entity_poly.type
_entity_poly.pdbx_seq_one_letter_code
_entity_poly.pdbx_strand_id
1 'polypeptide(L)'
;NILKYFEEHIIFPKEVGNPTGIYKICRQYAESRGKVYTKKVKSKDEFGNTKEVEVFDRYEPNNPNEYILAIIDTINLIDTERGMTLKQSMDKLSEYCAKYLRNRYFISPVIIQQQAFEQEGNEAFKLGRVRPSVAGLGDSKYTSRDSNVVLGLFSPFRFSIKEYEGYDISKFKDNIRFLEMVVNRDGEMGGLCPLYFDGAVCQFEELPRPDDKEGLQQVYKYLEYLRGRKTNKSFFSFAIKKIVGKLHRWI
;
A
#
# COMPACT_ATOMS: atom_id res chain seq x y z
N ASN A 1 16.29 -7.21 -20.79
CA ASN A 1 16.83 -7.35 -19.44
C ASN A 1 15.87 -6.65 -18.46
N ILE A 2 15.40 -7.39 -17.43
CA ILE A 2 14.40 -6.89 -16.47
C ILE A 2 14.92 -5.67 -15.69
N LEU A 3 16.22 -5.60 -15.39
CA LEU A 3 16.82 -4.47 -14.69
C LEU A 3 16.72 -3.19 -15.52
N LYS A 4 16.97 -3.28 -16.82
CA LYS A 4 16.84 -2.14 -17.74
C LYS A 4 15.40 -1.65 -17.81
N TYR A 5 14.42 -2.58 -17.78
CA TYR A 5 13.01 -2.22 -17.74
C TYR A 5 12.68 -1.42 -16.46
N PHE A 6 13.18 -1.85 -15.29
CA PHE A 6 12.98 -1.12 -14.05
C PHE A 6 13.65 0.26 -14.05
N GLU A 7 14.87 0.38 -14.58
CA GLU A 7 15.57 1.67 -14.70
C GLU A 7 14.78 2.68 -15.55
N GLU A 8 14.06 2.21 -16.57
CA GLU A 8 13.26 3.05 -17.46
C GLU A 8 11.88 3.41 -16.87
N HIS A 9 11.35 2.62 -15.90
CA HIS A 9 9.97 2.74 -15.41
C HIS A 9 9.87 3.10 -13.94
N ILE A 10 10.95 2.99 -13.16
CA ILE A 10 10.97 3.36 -11.75
C ILE A 10 11.83 4.59 -11.55
N ILE A 11 11.24 5.62 -10.95
CA ILE A 11 11.93 6.86 -10.61
C ILE A 11 12.02 6.97 -9.10
N PHE A 12 13.23 7.15 -8.59
CA PHE A 12 13.51 7.46 -7.19
C PHE A 12 13.83 8.95 -7.08
N PRO A 13 12.89 9.81 -6.67
CA PRO A 13 13.15 11.22 -6.48
C PRO A 13 14.18 11.41 -5.36
N LYS A 14 15.18 12.25 -5.61
CA LYS A 14 16.16 12.65 -4.60
C LYS A 14 15.73 13.98 -3.98
N GLU A 15 16.02 14.17 -2.69
CA GLU A 15 15.96 15.46 -1.99
C GLU A 15 14.58 16.10 -1.80
N VAL A 16 13.49 15.31 -1.82
CA VAL A 16 12.16 15.86 -1.59
C VAL A 16 11.40 15.00 -0.61
N GLY A 17 11.22 15.51 0.59
CA GLY A 17 10.51 14.79 1.67
C GLY A 17 9.20 15.45 2.11
N ASN A 18 8.98 16.75 1.82
CA ASN A 18 7.79 17.44 2.30
C ASN A 18 6.58 17.31 1.34
N PRO A 19 5.34 17.46 1.84
CA PRO A 19 4.12 17.29 1.05
C PRO A 19 4.07 18.09 -0.26
N THR A 20 4.43 19.36 -0.21
CA THR A 20 4.40 20.24 -1.39
C THR A 20 5.42 19.80 -2.44
N GLY A 21 6.59 19.38 -2.00
CA GLY A 21 7.62 18.88 -2.91
C GLY A 21 7.24 17.55 -3.54
N ILE A 22 6.72 16.59 -2.77
CA ILE A 22 6.22 15.30 -3.26
C ILE A 22 5.13 15.54 -4.31
N TYR A 23 4.14 16.38 -3.99
CA TYR A 23 3.10 16.75 -4.94
C TYR A 23 3.67 17.37 -6.23
N LYS A 24 4.62 18.30 -6.10
CA LYS A 24 5.24 18.98 -7.25
C LYS A 24 5.94 18.01 -8.19
N ILE A 25 6.70 17.06 -7.66
CA ILE A 25 7.40 16.05 -8.46
C ILE A 25 6.40 15.15 -9.19
N CYS A 26 5.41 14.61 -8.48
CA CYS A 26 4.39 13.77 -9.10
C CYS A 26 3.63 14.52 -10.20
N ARG A 27 3.28 15.78 -9.94
CA ARG A 27 2.62 16.66 -10.91
C ARG A 27 3.50 16.88 -12.15
N GLN A 28 4.76 17.27 -11.97
CA GLN A 28 5.68 17.50 -13.08
C GLN A 28 5.88 16.24 -13.93
N TYR A 29 5.94 15.08 -13.29
CA TYR A 29 6.02 13.82 -14.01
C TYR A 29 4.76 13.57 -14.85
N ALA A 30 3.57 13.75 -14.30
CA ALA A 30 2.33 13.65 -15.07
C ALA A 30 2.28 14.66 -16.22
N GLU A 31 2.63 15.91 -15.96
CA GLU A 31 2.66 16.97 -17.00
C GLU A 31 3.66 16.68 -18.14
N SER A 32 4.72 15.94 -17.87
CA SER A 32 5.65 15.45 -18.92
C SER A 32 5.05 14.31 -19.76
N ARG A 33 4.01 13.65 -19.27
CA ARG A 33 3.31 12.52 -19.90
C ARG A 33 1.94 12.86 -20.45
N GLY A 34 1.55 14.14 -20.41
CA GLY A 34 0.23 14.57 -20.85
C GLY A 34 0.14 16.07 -21.03
N LYS A 35 -1.06 16.54 -21.28
CA LYS A 35 -1.35 17.95 -21.50
C LYS A 35 -2.33 18.49 -20.47
N VAL A 36 -1.97 19.60 -19.84
CA VAL A 36 -2.86 20.36 -18.95
C VAL A 36 -3.55 21.43 -19.75
N TYR A 37 -4.86 21.52 -19.56
CA TYR A 37 -5.71 22.58 -20.08
C TYR A 37 -6.12 23.51 -18.96
N THR A 38 -6.13 24.79 -19.26
CA THR A 38 -6.58 25.84 -18.34
C THR A 38 -7.79 26.54 -18.91
N LYS A 39 -8.58 27.13 -18.03
CA LYS A 39 -9.70 28.01 -18.41
C LYS A 39 -9.62 29.31 -17.62
N LYS A 40 -10.09 30.39 -18.24
CA LYS A 40 -10.20 31.70 -17.58
C LYS A 40 -11.48 31.77 -16.78
N VAL A 41 -11.37 32.17 -15.52
CA VAL A 41 -12.52 32.44 -14.65
C VAL A 41 -12.40 33.83 -14.05
N LYS A 42 -13.54 34.49 -13.86
CA LYS A 42 -13.59 35.79 -13.17
C LYS A 42 -13.52 35.52 -11.67
N SER A 43 -12.50 36.04 -11.01
CA SER A 43 -12.33 36.00 -9.55
C SER A 43 -12.33 37.45 -9.01
N LYS A 44 -12.87 37.65 -7.83
CA LYS A 44 -12.77 38.95 -7.11
C LYS A 44 -11.53 38.90 -6.24
N ASP A 45 -10.75 39.99 -6.28
CA ASP A 45 -9.63 40.19 -5.35
C ASP A 45 -10.15 40.66 -3.96
N GLU A 46 -9.23 40.80 -3.01
CA GLU A 46 -9.54 41.25 -1.64
C GLU A 46 -10.19 42.65 -1.58
N PHE A 47 -10.07 43.44 -2.64
CA PHE A 47 -10.64 44.77 -2.77
C PHE A 47 -11.95 44.78 -3.57
N GLY A 48 -12.46 43.62 -3.99
CA GLY A 48 -13.69 43.48 -4.76
C GLY A 48 -13.55 43.71 -6.27
N ASN A 49 -12.34 43.96 -6.78
CA ASN A 49 -12.09 44.11 -8.22
C ASN A 49 -12.15 42.76 -8.93
N THR A 50 -12.75 42.73 -10.10
CA THR A 50 -12.83 41.49 -10.90
C THR A 50 -11.57 41.32 -11.72
N LYS A 51 -10.87 40.19 -11.52
CA LYS A 51 -9.72 39.76 -12.31
C LYS A 51 -10.03 38.48 -13.05
N GLU A 52 -9.54 38.34 -14.28
CA GLU A 52 -9.48 37.04 -14.95
C GLU A 52 -8.24 36.29 -14.46
N VAL A 53 -8.45 35.07 -13.95
CA VAL A 53 -7.39 34.16 -13.53
C VAL A 53 -7.50 32.86 -14.31
N GLU A 54 -6.36 32.33 -14.71
CA GLU A 54 -6.31 31.00 -15.30
C GLU A 54 -6.32 29.94 -14.20
N VAL A 55 -7.25 29.00 -14.33
CA VAL A 55 -7.36 27.87 -13.40
C VAL A 55 -7.26 26.55 -14.15
N PHE A 56 -6.85 25.52 -13.46
CA PHE A 56 -6.84 24.16 -14.00
C PHE A 56 -8.25 23.80 -14.50
N ASP A 57 -8.34 23.28 -15.71
CA ASP A 57 -9.55 22.75 -16.30
C ASP A 57 -9.53 21.21 -16.29
N ARG A 58 -8.61 20.62 -17.06
CA ARG A 58 -8.43 19.17 -17.14
C ARG A 58 -7.02 18.79 -17.53
N TYR A 59 -6.68 17.53 -17.30
CA TYR A 59 -5.46 16.88 -17.75
C TYR A 59 -5.83 15.76 -18.72
N GLU A 60 -5.09 15.62 -19.80
CA GLU A 60 -5.22 14.54 -20.78
C GLU A 60 -3.86 13.83 -20.90
N PRO A 61 -3.76 12.53 -20.54
CA PRO A 61 -2.53 11.78 -20.73
C PRO A 61 -2.24 11.55 -22.22
N ASN A 62 -0.98 11.58 -22.62
CA ASN A 62 -0.57 11.27 -23.99
C ASN A 62 -0.89 9.81 -24.37
N ASN A 63 -0.80 8.91 -23.40
CA ASN A 63 -1.18 7.50 -23.54
C ASN A 63 -2.21 7.13 -22.46
N PRO A 64 -3.49 6.90 -22.82
CA PRO A 64 -4.53 6.56 -21.86
C PRO A 64 -4.36 5.17 -21.20
N ASN A 65 -3.47 4.34 -21.73
CA ASN A 65 -3.14 3.02 -21.18
C ASN A 65 -1.90 3.04 -20.29
N GLU A 66 -1.29 4.20 -20.07
CA GLU A 66 -0.17 4.36 -19.13
C GLU A 66 -0.70 4.70 -17.73
N TYR A 67 -0.32 3.89 -16.73
CA TYR A 67 -0.69 4.08 -15.34
C TYR A 67 0.51 4.60 -14.56
N ILE A 68 0.32 5.69 -13.82
CA ILE A 68 1.33 6.27 -12.94
C ILE A 68 1.01 5.86 -11.50
N LEU A 69 1.93 5.14 -10.87
CA LEU A 69 1.87 4.76 -9.47
C LEU A 69 2.84 5.61 -8.66
N ALA A 70 2.36 6.30 -7.63
CA ALA A 70 3.20 7.07 -6.71
C ALA A 70 3.24 6.38 -5.34
N ILE A 71 4.37 5.75 -5.01
CA ILE A 71 4.56 5.01 -3.74
C ILE A 71 5.27 5.92 -2.74
N ILE A 72 4.66 6.13 -1.58
CA ILE A 72 5.18 6.93 -0.45
C ILE A 72 5.45 5.99 0.72
N ASP A 73 6.74 5.65 0.91
CA ASP A 73 7.20 4.71 1.93
C ASP A 73 8.19 5.42 2.88
N THR A 74 7.73 5.87 4.01
CA THR A 74 6.42 5.84 4.67
C THR A 74 5.99 7.25 5.02
N ILE A 75 4.67 7.49 5.13
CA ILE A 75 4.13 8.83 5.43
C ILE A 75 4.58 9.35 6.81
N ASN A 76 4.91 8.45 7.75
CA ASN A 76 5.38 8.83 9.08
C ASN A 76 6.80 9.44 9.09
N LEU A 77 7.57 9.31 7.99
CA LEU A 77 8.94 9.80 7.85
C LEU A 77 9.07 10.97 6.88
N ILE A 78 7.98 11.57 6.45
CA ILE A 78 8.03 12.75 5.59
C ILE A 78 8.56 13.97 6.35
N ASP A 79 9.18 14.88 5.62
CA ASP A 79 9.56 16.18 6.17
C ASP A 79 8.32 17.03 6.44
N THR A 80 8.38 17.84 7.49
CA THR A 80 7.28 18.77 7.79
C THR A 80 7.30 19.96 6.83
N GLU A 81 6.11 20.44 6.49
CA GLU A 81 5.97 21.74 5.84
C GLU A 81 6.32 22.87 6.80
N ARG A 82 6.80 23.98 6.26
CA ARG A 82 7.13 25.15 7.07
C ARG A 82 5.92 25.61 7.89
N GLY A 83 6.11 25.66 9.22
CA GLY A 83 5.07 26.08 10.16
C GLY A 83 3.98 25.04 10.45
N MET A 84 4.17 23.79 10.02
CA MET A 84 3.24 22.69 10.27
C MET A 84 3.87 21.62 11.16
N THR A 85 3.05 20.94 11.94
CA THR A 85 3.44 19.70 12.63
C THR A 85 3.52 18.55 11.63
N LEU A 86 4.15 17.42 12.03
CA LEU A 86 4.17 16.21 11.21
C LEU A 86 2.75 15.75 10.84
N LYS A 87 1.84 15.71 11.82
CA LYS A 87 0.45 15.37 11.58
C LYS A 87 -0.22 16.26 10.52
N GLN A 88 -0.06 17.58 10.64
CA GLN A 88 -0.62 18.51 9.65
C GLN A 88 -0.01 18.32 8.26
N SER A 89 1.29 17.97 8.20
CA SER A 89 1.98 17.66 6.95
C SER A 89 1.46 16.35 6.34
N MET A 90 1.24 15.31 7.16
CA MET A 90 0.61 14.06 6.71
C MET A 90 -0.80 14.30 6.16
N ASP A 91 -1.62 15.08 6.87
CA ASP A 91 -2.99 15.44 6.45
C ASP A 91 -2.96 16.20 5.11
N LYS A 92 -2.04 17.14 4.94
CA LYS A 92 -1.83 17.89 3.70
C LYS A 92 -1.40 16.98 2.54
N LEU A 93 -0.49 16.04 2.78
CA LEU A 93 -0.07 15.10 1.76
C LEU A 93 -1.22 14.18 1.33
N SER A 94 -2.00 13.67 2.28
CA SER A 94 -3.19 12.87 2.00
C SER A 94 -4.19 13.65 1.13
N GLU A 95 -4.45 14.91 1.47
CA GLU A 95 -5.30 15.79 0.66
C GLU A 95 -4.74 15.98 -0.76
N TYR A 96 -3.43 16.20 -0.91
CA TYR A 96 -2.79 16.34 -2.22
C TYR A 96 -2.91 15.06 -3.05
N CYS A 97 -2.72 13.90 -2.44
CA CYS A 97 -2.89 12.61 -3.09
C CYS A 97 -4.32 12.42 -3.60
N ALA A 98 -5.33 12.70 -2.77
CA ALA A 98 -6.72 12.49 -3.13
C ALA A 98 -7.25 13.53 -4.11
N LYS A 99 -7.12 14.83 -3.78
CA LYS A 99 -7.77 15.90 -4.54
C LYS A 99 -7.05 16.27 -5.83
N TYR A 100 -5.72 16.14 -5.83
CA TYR A 100 -4.93 16.61 -6.98
C TYR A 100 -4.31 15.46 -7.75
N LEU A 101 -3.50 14.59 -7.13
CA LEU A 101 -2.82 13.55 -7.86
C LEU A 101 -3.81 12.56 -8.48
N ARG A 102 -4.72 12.02 -7.68
CA ARG A 102 -5.72 11.07 -8.17
C ARG A 102 -6.76 11.75 -9.08
N ASN A 103 -7.43 12.79 -8.60
CA ASN A 103 -8.60 13.32 -9.28
C ASN A 103 -8.28 14.23 -10.47
N ARG A 104 -7.09 14.85 -10.52
CA ARG A 104 -6.71 15.75 -11.62
C ARG A 104 -5.74 15.11 -12.61
N TYR A 105 -4.77 14.33 -12.11
CA TYR A 105 -3.68 13.79 -12.91
C TYR A 105 -3.77 12.28 -13.13
N PHE A 106 -4.80 11.61 -12.59
CA PHE A 106 -5.02 10.16 -12.71
C PHE A 106 -3.85 9.32 -12.20
N ILE A 107 -3.06 9.88 -11.27
CA ILE A 107 -2.02 9.14 -10.56
C ILE A 107 -2.67 8.27 -9.49
N SER A 108 -2.20 7.05 -9.31
CA SER A 108 -2.61 6.15 -8.22
C SER A 108 -1.63 6.26 -7.04
N PRO A 109 -1.93 7.05 -6.00
CA PRO A 109 -1.07 7.14 -4.83
C PRO A 109 -1.20 5.88 -3.98
N VAL A 110 -0.07 5.31 -3.55
CA VAL A 110 0.03 4.25 -2.54
C VAL A 110 0.80 4.81 -1.36
N ILE A 111 0.10 4.97 -0.24
CA ILE A 111 0.68 5.50 0.99
C ILE A 111 0.90 4.32 1.95
N ILE A 112 2.15 4.11 2.37
CA ILE A 112 2.50 3.16 3.42
C ILE A 112 2.49 3.92 4.74
N GLN A 113 1.72 3.41 5.70
CA GLN A 113 1.58 3.97 7.04
C GLN A 113 1.72 2.87 8.08
N GLN A 114 2.52 3.13 9.11
CA GLN A 114 2.65 2.22 10.23
C GLN A 114 1.44 2.32 11.16
N GLN A 115 1.06 1.19 11.76
CA GLN A 115 0.06 1.15 12.82
C GLN A 115 0.59 1.84 14.08
N ALA A 116 -0.28 2.49 14.86
CA ALA A 116 0.10 3.15 16.09
C ALA A 116 0.59 2.13 17.13
N PHE A 117 1.63 2.51 17.88
CA PHE A 117 2.22 1.66 18.89
C PHE A 117 1.22 1.23 19.97
N GLU A 118 0.26 2.08 20.33
CA GLU A 118 -0.80 1.77 21.30
C GLU A 118 -1.68 0.58 20.86
N GLN A 119 -1.79 0.35 19.56
CA GLN A 119 -2.51 -0.80 19.00
C GLN A 119 -1.70 -2.10 19.06
N GLU A 120 -0.40 -2.01 19.32
CA GLU A 120 0.49 -3.16 19.52
C GLU A 120 0.72 -3.51 20.99
N GLY A 121 0.14 -2.72 21.92
CA GLY A 121 0.31 -2.89 23.36
C GLY A 121 -0.48 -4.06 23.96
N ASN A 122 -0.10 -4.47 25.18
CA ASN A 122 -0.74 -5.57 25.92
C ASN A 122 -2.24 -5.38 26.11
N GLU A 123 -2.72 -4.15 26.23
CA GLU A 123 -4.16 -3.87 26.35
C GLU A 123 -4.89 -4.14 25.04
N ALA A 124 -4.35 -3.71 23.90
CA ALA A 124 -4.91 -3.99 22.59
C ALA A 124 -4.96 -5.50 22.33
N PHE A 125 -3.90 -6.23 22.73
CA PHE A 125 -3.86 -7.69 22.65
C PHE A 125 -4.96 -8.34 23.51
N LYS A 126 -5.08 -7.96 24.79
CA LYS A 126 -6.12 -8.48 25.71
C LYS A 126 -7.54 -8.21 25.21
N LEU A 127 -7.75 -7.10 24.51
CA LEU A 127 -9.03 -6.69 23.93
C LEU A 127 -9.27 -7.26 22.52
N GLY A 128 -8.34 -8.07 21.98
CA GLY A 128 -8.43 -8.59 20.60
C GLY A 128 -8.33 -7.52 19.51
N ARG A 129 -7.76 -6.35 19.81
CA ARG A 129 -7.69 -5.18 18.91
C ARG A 129 -6.38 -5.04 18.15
N VAL A 130 -5.55 -6.05 18.13
CA VAL A 130 -4.27 -6.04 17.40
C VAL A 130 -4.44 -6.19 15.86
N ARG A 131 -5.62 -6.58 15.43
CA ARG A 131 -5.98 -6.71 14.02
C ARG A 131 -5.93 -5.34 13.32
N PRO A 132 -5.52 -5.28 12.03
CA PRO A 132 -5.53 -4.03 11.27
C PRO A 132 -6.91 -3.37 11.28
N SER A 133 -6.93 -2.07 11.53
CA SER A 133 -8.18 -1.30 11.59
C SER A 133 -7.93 0.18 11.29
N VAL A 134 -8.97 0.90 10.88
CA VAL A 134 -8.91 2.36 10.71
C VAL A 134 -8.53 3.05 12.03
N ALA A 135 -9.00 2.52 13.16
CA ALA A 135 -8.65 3.07 14.48
C ALA A 135 -7.16 2.90 14.82
N GLY A 136 -6.52 1.87 14.25
CA GLY A 136 -5.09 1.59 14.40
C GLY A 136 -4.18 2.48 13.57
N LEU A 137 -4.71 3.24 12.62
CA LEU A 137 -3.93 4.25 11.90
C LEU A 137 -3.63 5.40 12.85
N GLY A 138 -2.39 5.50 13.32
CA GLY A 138 -1.92 6.38 14.38
C GLY A 138 -2.19 7.87 14.13
N ASP A 139 -1.13 8.63 13.87
CA ASP A 139 -1.12 10.10 13.88
C ASP A 139 -2.11 10.78 12.93
N SER A 140 -2.47 10.15 11.80
CA SER A 140 -3.44 10.69 10.86
C SER A 140 -4.49 9.66 10.44
N LYS A 141 -5.76 9.95 10.78
CA LYS A 141 -6.93 9.24 10.25
C LYS A 141 -7.40 9.79 8.89
N TYR A 142 -6.82 10.89 8.44
CA TYR A 142 -7.18 11.49 7.14
C TYR A 142 -6.77 10.60 5.99
N THR A 143 -5.66 9.84 6.12
CA THR A 143 -5.22 8.88 5.10
C THR A 143 -6.28 7.86 4.76
N SER A 144 -6.94 7.26 5.77
CA SER A 144 -8.05 6.32 5.53
C SER A 144 -9.31 7.00 4.99
N ARG A 145 -9.58 8.23 5.43
CA ARG A 145 -10.73 9.00 4.94
C ARG A 145 -10.59 9.35 3.46
N ASP A 146 -9.38 9.66 3.01
CA ASP A 146 -9.10 10.11 1.66
C ASP A 146 -8.81 8.94 0.69
N SER A 147 -8.55 7.74 1.22
CA SER A 147 -8.28 6.52 0.43
C SER A 147 -9.56 5.87 -0.09
N ASN A 148 -9.48 5.25 -1.27
CA ASN A 148 -10.53 4.34 -1.77
C ASN A 148 -10.42 2.96 -1.11
N VAL A 149 -9.18 2.47 -0.95
CA VAL A 149 -8.88 1.17 -0.38
C VAL A 149 -7.84 1.33 0.73
N VAL A 150 -8.06 0.63 1.85
CA VAL A 150 -7.06 0.48 2.93
C VAL A 150 -6.81 -1.01 3.12
N LEU A 151 -5.57 -1.41 2.94
CA LEU A 151 -5.11 -2.77 3.16
C LEU A 151 -4.23 -2.81 4.42
N GLY A 152 -4.48 -3.78 5.28
CA GLY A 152 -3.66 -4.04 6.46
C GLY A 152 -2.83 -5.31 6.29
N LEU A 153 -1.51 -5.23 6.41
CA LEU A 153 -0.65 -6.40 6.44
C LEU A 153 -0.40 -6.80 7.89
N PHE A 154 -0.88 -7.98 8.27
CA PHE A 154 -0.89 -8.45 9.65
C PHE A 154 -0.01 -9.69 9.86
N SER A 155 0.72 -9.74 10.97
CA SER A 155 1.52 -10.88 11.42
C SER A 155 1.02 -11.41 12.76
N PRO A 156 0.15 -12.43 12.81
CA PRO A 156 -0.36 -12.99 14.05
C PRO A 156 0.75 -13.57 14.95
N PHE A 157 1.81 -14.11 14.36
CA PHE A 157 2.94 -14.68 15.09
C PHE A 157 3.64 -13.66 15.99
N ARG A 158 3.74 -12.40 15.55
CA ARG A 158 4.33 -11.30 16.34
C ARG A 158 3.59 -11.08 17.68
N PHE A 159 2.30 -11.40 17.69
CA PHE A 159 1.43 -11.27 18.88
C PHE A 159 1.21 -12.60 19.60
N SER A 160 2.00 -13.64 19.31
CA SER A 160 1.87 -14.98 19.92
C SER A 160 0.49 -15.62 19.75
N ILE A 161 -0.25 -15.22 18.71
CA ILE A 161 -1.53 -15.81 18.34
C ILE A 161 -1.25 -17.21 17.77
N LYS A 162 -1.93 -18.23 18.30
CA LYS A 162 -1.70 -19.62 17.90
C LYS A 162 -2.54 -20.04 16.71
N GLU A 163 -3.73 -19.46 16.59
CA GLU A 163 -4.68 -19.74 15.51
C GLU A 163 -5.28 -18.42 15.02
N TYR A 164 -5.37 -18.25 13.69
CA TYR A 164 -5.96 -17.06 13.09
C TYR A 164 -6.62 -17.42 11.76
N GLU A 165 -7.90 -17.05 11.60
CA GLU A 165 -8.71 -17.29 10.38
C GLU A 165 -8.61 -18.74 9.87
N GLY A 166 -8.59 -19.71 10.78
CA GLY A 166 -8.51 -21.14 10.47
C GLY A 166 -7.11 -21.69 10.16
N TYR A 167 -6.07 -20.86 10.32
CA TYR A 167 -4.68 -21.27 10.13
C TYR A 167 -3.97 -21.51 11.46
N ASP A 168 -3.23 -22.63 11.57
CA ASP A 168 -2.34 -22.92 12.70
C ASP A 168 -1.04 -22.12 12.58
N ILE A 169 -1.01 -20.96 13.23
CA ILE A 169 0.13 -20.02 13.19
C ILE A 169 1.39 -20.65 13.79
N SER A 170 1.24 -21.61 14.72
CA SER A 170 2.38 -22.29 15.35
C SER A 170 3.21 -23.07 14.32
N LYS A 171 2.58 -23.61 13.27
CA LYS A 171 3.24 -24.32 12.17
C LYS A 171 3.92 -23.37 11.20
N PHE A 172 3.33 -22.23 10.88
CA PHE A 172 3.92 -21.24 10.00
C PHE A 172 5.00 -20.41 10.69
N LYS A 173 4.82 -20.10 11.98
CA LYS A 173 5.66 -19.15 12.73
C LYS A 173 5.66 -17.77 12.02
N ASP A 174 6.85 -17.20 11.79
CA ASP A 174 6.99 -15.90 11.12
C ASP A 174 6.86 -15.95 9.58
N ASN A 175 6.53 -17.10 9.02
CA ASN A 175 6.36 -17.26 7.57
C ASN A 175 4.90 -17.04 7.10
N ILE A 176 4.03 -16.46 7.91
CA ILE A 176 2.66 -16.15 7.49
C ILE A 176 2.35 -14.69 7.71
N ARG A 177 1.63 -14.12 6.76
CA ARG A 177 1.05 -12.78 6.81
C ARG A 177 -0.38 -12.85 6.32
N PHE A 178 -1.19 -11.91 6.75
CA PHE A 178 -2.55 -11.74 6.26
C PHE A 178 -2.68 -10.34 5.69
N LEU A 179 -3.07 -10.26 4.42
CA LEU A 179 -3.45 -9.01 3.80
C LEU A 179 -4.97 -8.86 3.94
N GLU A 180 -5.39 -7.89 4.73
CA GLU A 180 -6.78 -7.67 5.08
C GLU A 180 -7.31 -6.40 4.42
N MET A 181 -8.50 -6.47 3.84
CA MET A 181 -9.19 -5.30 3.30
C MET A 181 -9.95 -4.58 4.43
N VAL A 182 -9.32 -3.55 4.99
CA VAL A 182 -9.85 -2.76 6.10
C VAL A 182 -10.92 -1.76 5.63
N VAL A 183 -10.70 -1.16 4.46
CA VAL A 183 -11.66 -0.25 3.80
C VAL A 183 -11.67 -0.57 2.32
N ASN A 184 -12.86 -0.64 1.73
CA ASN A 184 -13.08 -0.66 0.29
C ASN A 184 -14.33 0.16 -0.02
N ARG A 185 -14.18 1.30 -0.70
CA ARG A 185 -15.30 2.20 -1.03
C ARG A 185 -15.97 1.84 -2.34
N ASP A 186 -15.27 1.11 -3.18
CA ASP A 186 -15.69 0.81 -4.54
C ASP A 186 -16.18 -0.64 -4.69
N GLY A 187 -16.22 -1.42 -3.57
CA GLY A 187 -16.63 -2.83 -3.60
C GLY A 187 -16.89 -3.42 -2.22
N GLU A 188 -16.90 -4.73 -2.14
CA GLU A 188 -17.14 -5.47 -0.89
C GLU A 188 -16.00 -5.30 0.10
N MET A 189 -16.35 -5.28 1.38
CA MET A 189 -15.41 -5.24 2.50
C MET A 189 -15.14 -6.65 3.04
N GLY A 190 -14.08 -6.79 3.85
CA GLY A 190 -13.78 -8.03 4.56
C GLY A 190 -12.98 -9.06 3.75
N GLY A 191 -12.44 -8.67 2.60
CA GLY A 191 -11.51 -9.51 1.85
C GLY A 191 -10.26 -9.81 2.69
N LEU A 192 -9.82 -11.07 2.67
CA LEU A 192 -8.65 -11.55 3.38
C LEU A 192 -7.84 -12.45 2.47
N CYS A 193 -6.54 -12.16 2.32
CA CYS A 193 -5.60 -12.97 1.56
C CYS A 193 -4.50 -13.46 2.49
N PRO A 194 -4.46 -14.77 2.81
CA PRO A 194 -3.37 -15.37 3.57
C PRO A 194 -2.15 -15.55 2.69
N LEU A 195 -0.99 -15.13 3.18
CA LEU A 195 0.24 -15.09 2.43
C LEU A 195 1.34 -15.87 3.15
N TYR A 196 2.03 -16.76 2.44
CA TYR A 196 3.36 -17.20 2.83
C TYR A 196 4.34 -16.04 2.64
N PHE A 197 5.21 -15.83 3.60
CA PHE A 197 6.24 -14.79 3.56
C PHE A 197 7.63 -15.40 3.72
N ASP A 198 8.49 -15.22 2.72
CA ASP A 198 9.92 -15.48 2.83
C ASP A 198 10.68 -14.18 3.08
N GLY A 199 11.01 -13.94 4.36
CA GLY A 199 11.73 -12.73 4.76
C GLY A 199 13.16 -12.63 4.23
N ALA A 200 13.77 -13.73 3.76
CA ALA A 200 15.13 -13.70 3.21
C ALA A 200 15.20 -13.03 1.84
N VAL A 201 14.10 -13.06 1.09
CA VAL A 201 14.00 -12.52 -0.28
C VAL A 201 12.81 -11.57 -0.44
N CYS A 202 12.14 -11.21 0.66
CA CYS A 202 10.95 -10.35 0.68
C CYS A 202 9.86 -10.81 -0.30
N GLN A 203 9.65 -12.13 -0.39
CA GLN A 203 8.69 -12.72 -1.31
C GLN A 203 7.41 -13.08 -0.57
N PHE A 204 6.26 -12.78 -1.22
CA PHE A 204 4.94 -13.18 -0.76
C PHE A 204 4.32 -14.13 -1.77
N GLU A 205 3.62 -15.16 -1.28
CA GLU A 205 2.85 -16.09 -2.09
C GLU A 205 1.53 -16.42 -1.40
N GLU A 206 0.45 -16.48 -2.16
CA GLU A 206 -0.86 -16.81 -1.61
C GLU A 206 -0.89 -18.24 -1.09
N LEU A 207 -1.46 -18.43 0.10
CA LEU A 207 -1.61 -19.74 0.73
C LEU A 207 -2.92 -20.42 0.29
N PRO A 208 -2.97 -21.75 0.30
CA PRO A 208 -4.20 -22.50 0.17
C PRO A 208 -5.22 -22.06 1.23
N ARG A 209 -6.51 -22.14 0.91
CA ARG A 209 -7.58 -21.84 1.87
C ARG A 209 -7.52 -22.76 3.10
N PRO A 210 -8.06 -22.34 4.26
CA PRO A 210 -7.97 -23.12 5.49
C PRO A 210 -8.73 -24.47 5.42
N ASP A 211 -9.69 -24.62 4.52
CA ASP A 211 -10.42 -25.84 4.22
C ASP A 211 -9.68 -26.79 3.26
N ASP A 212 -8.70 -26.30 2.47
CA ASP A 212 -7.82 -27.14 1.65
C ASP A 212 -6.72 -27.78 2.51
N LYS A 213 -7.11 -28.86 3.20
CA LYS A 213 -6.20 -29.60 4.10
C LYS A 213 -5.02 -30.24 3.36
N GLU A 214 -5.22 -30.66 2.11
CA GLU A 214 -4.14 -31.28 1.33
C GLU A 214 -3.12 -30.24 0.91
N GLY A 215 -3.55 -29.09 0.41
CA GLY A 215 -2.68 -27.97 0.07
C GLY A 215 -1.89 -27.47 1.27
N LEU A 216 -2.54 -27.29 2.43
CA LEU A 216 -1.87 -26.89 3.67
C LEU A 216 -0.86 -27.94 4.16
N GLN A 217 -1.15 -29.24 4.05
CA GLN A 217 -0.19 -30.29 4.41
C GLN A 217 1.07 -30.24 3.55
N GLN A 218 0.94 -29.93 2.27
CA GLN A 218 2.09 -29.76 1.39
C GLN A 218 2.94 -28.56 1.82
N VAL A 219 2.30 -27.43 2.16
CA VAL A 219 2.99 -26.24 2.67
C VAL A 219 3.71 -26.56 3.99
N TYR A 220 3.06 -27.25 4.93
CA TYR A 220 3.70 -27.62 6.21
C TYR A 220 4.92 -28.50 6.03
N LYS A 221 4.84 -29.55 5.18
CA LYS A 221 5.98 -30.39 4.85
C LYS A 221 7.13 -29.59 4.25
N TYR A 222 6.80 -28.63 3.41
CA TYR A 222 7.80 -27.75 2.82
C TYR A 222 8.48 -26.85 3.87
N LEU A 223 7.70 -26.26 4.81
CA LEU A 223 8.25 -25.46 5.89
C LEU A 223 9.15 -26.27 6.83
N GLU A 224 8.79 -27.53 7.13
CA GLU A 224 9.61 -28.44 7.92
C GLU A 224 10.92 -28.77 7.19
N TYR A 225 10.85 -29.02 5.88
CA TYR A 225 12.03 -29.24 5.05
C TYR A 225 12.96 -28.02 5.05
N LEU A 226 12.45 -26.80 4.88
CA LEU A 226 13.25 -25.58 4.94
C LEU A 226 13.94 -25.38 6.29
N ARG A 227 13.24 -25.70 7.38
CA ARG A 227 13.77 -25.60 8.75
C ARG A 227 14.81 -26.66 9.06
N GLY A 228 14.70 -27.84 8.44
CA GLY A 228 15.68 -28.92 8.54
C GLY A 228 16.95 -28.74 7.71
N ARG A 229 16.89 -27.85 6.70
CA ARG A 229 18.03 -27.55 5.83
C ARG A 229 18.45 -26.09 5.97
N LYS A 230 19.56 -25.83 6.61
CA LYS A 230 20.18 -24.50 6.65
C LYS A 230 20.70 -23.99 5.29
N THR A 231 20.63 -24.76 4.19
CA THR A 231 21.13 -24.33 2.85
C THR A 231 20.56 -25.17 1.72
N ASN A 232 19.68 -24.67 0.87
CA ASN A 232 19.73 -24.76 -0.59
C ASN A 232 18.56 -24.02 -1.27
N LYS A 233 18.87 -22.96 -2.00
CA LYS A 233 17.93 -21.99 -2.60
C LYS A 233 17.17 -22.48 -3.84
N SER A 234 17.41 -23.68 -4.38
CA SER A 234 16.92 -24.05 -5.72
C SER A 234 15.57 -24.78 -5.78
N PHE A 235 15.01 -25.18 -4.66
CA PHE A 235 13.80 -26.01 -4.64
C PHE A 235 12.48 -25.21 -4.57
N PHE A 236 12.55 -23.93 -4.24
CA PHE A 236 11.39 -23.05 -4.04
C PHE A 236 10.53 -22.88 -5.30
N SER A 237 11.16 -22.67 -6.43
CA SER A 237 10.49 -22.42 -7.72
C SER A 237 9.66 -23.61 -8.23
N PHE A 238 9.97 -24.83 -7.82
CA PHE A 238 9.34 -26.03 -8.38
C PHE A 238 8.08 -26.48 -7.62
N ALA A 239 8.11 -26.44 -6.29
CA ALA A 239 6.97 -26.90 -5.49
C ALA A 239 5.78 -25.95 -5.56
N ILE A 240 6.02 -24.64 -5.54
CA ILE A 240 4.97 -23.62 -5.56
C ILE A 240 4.42 -23.41 -6.97
N LYS A 241 5.25 -23.46 -8.03
CA LYS A 241 4.74 -23.49 -9.42
C LYS A 241 3.77 -24.63 -9.67
N LYS A 242 3.89 -25.74 -8.96
CA LYS A 242 2.97 -26.89 -9.07
C LYS A 242 1.65 -26.65 -8.32
N ILE A 243 1.68 -25.84 -7.25
CA ILE A 243 0.49 -25.45 -6.45
C ILE A 243 -0.24 -24.29 -7.16
N VAL A 244 0.48 -23.25 -7.58
CA VAL A 244 -0.07 -22.07 -8.28
C VAL A 244 -0.51 -22.40 -9.70
N GLY A 245 0.12 -23.34 -10.41
CA GLY A 245 -0.29 -23.76 -11.76
C GLY A 245 -1.69 -24.39 -11.83
N LYS A 246 -2.30 -24.72 -10.69
CA LYS A 246 -3.70 -25.15 -10.61
C LYS A 246 -4.69 -23.98 -10.40
N LEU A 247 -4.23 -22.82 -9.94
CA LEU A 247 -5.06 -21.65 -9.63
C LEU A 247 -5.33 -20.71 -10.83
N HIS A 248 -4.53 -20.76 -11.88
CA HIS A 248 -4.76 -19.99 -13.13
C HIS A 248 -5.93 -20.47 -14.01
N ARG A 249 -6.81 -21.31 -13.49
CA ARG A 249 -8.04 -21.75 -14.21
C ARG A 249 -9.32 -21.04 -13.78
N TRP A 250 -9.22 -19.98 -12.93
CA TRP A 250 -10.40 -19.27 -12.41
C TRP A 250 -10.23 -17.74 -12.47
N ILE A 251 -9.69 -17.24 -13.57
CA ILE A 251 -9.87 -15.85 -14.02
C ILE A 251 -10.33 -15.89 -15.47
#